data_85099e5f6ab230115a01e3bbd55293a9
#
_entry.id   85099e5f6ab230115a01e3bbd55293a9
#
_cell.length_a   1.000
_cell.length_b   1.000
_cell.length_c   1.000
_cell.angle_alpha   90.00
_cell.angle_beta   90.00
_cell.angle_gamma   90.00
#
_symmetry.space_group_name_H-M   'P 1'
#
loop_
_entity.id
_entity.type
_entity.pdbx_description
1 polymer ?
#
loop_
_entity_poly.entity_id
_entity_poly.type
_entity_poly.pdbx_seq_one_letter_code
_entity_poly.pdbx_strand_id
1 'polypeptide(L)'
;MIPYFRYAVIPVGPVHIQVWGLFVATGIVVATLVGRREARRRGLDPVMFTDFASWTMVWALIVARLFHAFVYEPAAYLADPMAVLRVWEGGMSSYGGFIGAAIGALSFARSRRIAFLAYAD
;
A
#
# COMPACT_ATOMS: atom_id res chain seq x y z
N MET A 1 18.01 -19.90 -25.72
CA MET A 1 17.99 -18.60 -25.02
C MET A 1 16.57 -18.11 -24.97
N ILE A 2 15.98 -17.99 -23.79
CA ILE A 2 14.64 -17.41 -23.64
C ILE A 2 14.79 -15.89 -23.68
N PRO A 3 14.14 -15.17 -24.59
CA PRO A 3 14.23 -13.73 -24.62
C PRO A 3 13.66 -13.13 -23.33
N TYR A 4 14.48 -12.39 -22.63
CA TYR A 4 14.12 -11.78 -21.35
C TYR A 4 13.71 -10.33 -21.58
N PHE A 5 12.40 -10.08 -21.44
CA PHE A 5 11.86 -8.73 -21.61
C PHE A 5 11.81 -8.01 -20.25
N ARG A 6 12.60 -6.95 -20.12
CA ARG A 6 12.58 -6.07 -18.94
C ARG A 6 11.74 -4.82 -19.24
N TYR A 7 10.45 -4.95 -19.07
CA TYR A 7 9.58 -3.78 -19.08
C TYR A 7 9.30 -3.33 -17.63
N ALA A 8 10.23 -2.61 -17.04
CA ALA A 8 10.06 -2.07 -15.68
C ALA A 8 9.14 -0.85 -15.68
N VAL A 9 9.06 -0.11 -16.79
CA VAL A 9 8.31 1.13 -16.91
C VAL A 9 7.60 1.16 -18.26
N ILE A 10 6.31 1.50 -18.25
CA ILE A 10 5.52 1.73 -19.46
C ILE A 10 5.36 3.24 -19.65
N PRO A 11 5.91 3.83 -20.73
CA PRO A 11 5.72 5.25 -21.01
C PRO A 11 4.31 5.49 -21.57
N VAL A 12 3.55 6.35 -20.90
CA VAL A 12 2.22 6.79 -21.34
C VAL A 12 2.23 8.32 -21.35
N GLY A 13 2.62 8.90 -22.51
CA GLY A 13 2.79 10.34 -22.65
C GLY A 13 3.84 10.87 -21.66
N PRO A 14 3.54 11.93 -20.87
CA PRO A 14 4.47 12.48 -19.90
C PRO A 14 4.60 11.65 -18.62
N VAL A 15 3.75 10.62 -18.45
CA VAL A 15 3.71 9.78 -17.23
C VAL A 15 4.36 8.44 -17.52
N HIS A 16 5.24 8.02 -16.62
CA HIS A 16 5.87 6.71 -16.66
C HIS A 16 5.22 5.81 -15.62
N ILE A 17 4.50 4.79 -16.10
CA ILE A 17 3.84 3.82 -15.21
C ILE A 17 4.82 2.68 -14.92
N GLN A 18 5.13 2.48 -13.65
CA GLN A 18 5.93 1.35 -13.22
C GLN A 18 5.07 0.08 -13.24
N VAL A 19 5.54 -0.94 -13.94
CA VAL A 19 4.83 -2.24 -14.06
C VAL A 19 4.59 -2.86 -12.68
N TRP A 20 5.55 -2.75 -11.77
CA TRP A 20 5.41 -3.21 -10.40
C TRP A 20 4.22 -2.55 -9.69
N GLY A 21 4.10 -1.23 -9.80
CA GLY A 21 2.98 -0.48 -9.22
C GLY A 21 1.63 -0.89 -9.78
N LEU A 22 1.58 -1.21 -11.07
CA LEU A 22 0.37 -1.69 -11.72
C LEU A 22 -0.08 -3.05 -11.16
N PHE A 23 0.85 -3.98 -10.96
CA PHE A 23 0.56 -5.27 -10.32
C PHE A 23 0.09 -5.09 -8.88
N VAL A 24 0.73 -4.21 -8.13
CA VAL A 24 0.32 -3.90 -6.74
C VAL A 24 -1.09 -3.33 -6.71
N ALA A 25 -1.40 -2.36 -7.56
CA ALA A 25 -2.73 -1.76 -7.65
C ALA A 25 -3.80 -2.81 -8.01
N THR A 26 -3.52 -3.67 -8.97
CA THR A 26 -4.41 -4.78 -9.35
C THR A 26 -4.62 -5.73 -8.19
N GLY A 27 -3.54 -6.10 -7.49
CA GLY A 27 -3.60 -6.95 -6.31
C GLY A 27 -4.48 -6.36 -5.20
N ILE A 28 -4.37 -5.07 -4.96
CA ILE A 28 -5.18 -4.35 -3.98
C ILE A 28 -6.67 -4.41 -4.34
N VAL A 29 -7.00 -4.15 -5.61
CA VAL A 29 -8.40 -4.20 -6.08
C VAL A 29 -8.96 -5.60 -5.92
N VAL A 30 -8.24 -6.63 -6.40
CA VAL A 30 -8.67 -8.03 -6.29
C VAL A 30 -8.83 -8.43 -4.83
N ALA A 31 -7.85 -8.13 -3.99
CA ALA A 31 -7.90 -8.46 -2.55
C ALA A 31 -9.09 -7.79 -1.86
N THR A 32 -9.39 -6.54 -2.20
CA THR A 32 -10.54 -5.82 -1.64
C THR A 32 -11.86 -6.47 -2.07
N LEU A 33 -12.00 -6.84 -3.33
CA LEU A 33 -13.21 -7.49 -3.84
C LEU A 33 -13.43 -8.86 -3.19
N VAL A 34 -12.37 -9.67 -3.11
CA VAL A 34 -12.42 -10.99 -2.46
C VAL A 34 -12.71 -10.84 -0.96
N GLY A 35 -12.05 -9.91 -0.31
CA GLY A 35 -12.25 -9.65 1.13
C GLY A 35 -13.66 -9.17 1.45
N ARG A 36 -14.24 -8.31 0.62
CA ARG A 36 -15.64 -7.89 0.77
C ARG A 36 -16.62 -9.07 0.64
N ARG A 37 -16.36 -9.95 -0.33
CA ARG A 37 -17.18 -11.16 -0.51
C ARG A 37 -17.08 -12.08 0.71
N GLU A 38 -15.88 -12.27 1.23
CA GLU A 38 -15.65 -13.10 2.40
C GLU A 38 -16.25 -12.47 3.67
N ALA A 39 -16.16 -11.16 3.82
CA ALA A 39 -16.79 -10.43 4.92
C ALA A 39 -18.31 -10.66 4.94
N ARG A 40 -18.96 -10.61 3.78
CA ARG A 40 -20.40 -10.92 3.66
C ARG A 40 -20.70 -12.35 4.07
N ARG A 41 -19.87 -13.31 3.68
CA ARG A 41 -20.06 -14.73 4.04
C ARG A 41 -19.96 -14.97 5.55
N ARG A 42 -19.10 -14.21 6.21
CA ARG A 42 -18.89 -14.32 7.67
C ARG A 42 -19.84 -13.45 8.49
N GLY A 43 -20.79 -12.79 7.85
CA GLY A 43 -21.72 -11.89 8.52
C GLY A 43 -21.11 -10.57 8.99
N LEU A 44 -19.93 -10.20 8.45
CA LEU A 44 -19.29 -8.92 8.70
C LEU A 44 -19.77 -7.86 7.71
N ASP A 45 -19.66 -6.59 8.11
CA ASP A 45 -20.02 -5.48 7.24
C ASP A 45 -18.97 -5.29 6.13
N PRO A 46 -19.31 -5.49 4.84
CA PRO A 46 -18.37 -5.31 3.75
C PRO A 46 -17.93 -3.87 3.54
N VAL A 47 -18.75 -2.89 3.91
CA VAL A 47 -18.36 -1.46 3.87
C VAL A 47 -17.31 -1.17 4.93
N MET A 48 -17.50 -1.67 6.15
CA MET A 48 -16.53 -1.55 7.23
C MET A 48 -15.21 -2.23 6.86
N PHE A 49 -15.25 -3.39 6.22
CA PHE A 49 -14.07 -4.07 5.70
C PHE A 49 -13.32 -3.20 4.69
N THR A 50 -14.04 -2.58 3.75
CA THR A 50 -13.44 -1.71 2.74
C THR A 50 -12.77 -0.50 3.38
N ASP A 51 -13.42 0.13 4.36
CA ASP A 51 -12.86 1.26 5.09
C ASP A 51 -11.61 0.85 5.88
N PHE A 52 -11.66 -0.30 6.55
CA PHE A 52 -10.52 -0.87 7.26
C PHE A 52 -9.34 -1.14 6.31
N ALA A 53 -9.58 -1.80 5.20
CA ALA A 53 -8.56 -2.13 4.21
C ALA A 53 -7.95 -0.87 3.59
N SER A 54 -8.78 0.12 3.24
CA SER A 54 -8.34 1.39 2.65
C SER A 54 -7.49 2.19 3.63
N TRP A 55 -7.91 2.29 4.88
CA TRP A 55 -7.17 2.99 5.93
C TRP A 55 -5.82 2.33 6.19
N THR A 56 -5.82 1.01 6.31
CA THR A 56 -4.59 0.22 6.48
C THR A 56 -3.63 0.43 5.31
N MET A 57 -4.15 0.43 4.09
CA MET A 57 -3.36 0.64 2.88
C MET A 57 -2.73 2.02 2.83
N VAL A 58 -3.49 3.06 3.13
CA VAL A 58 -2.99 4.44 3.16
C VAL A 58 -1.82 4.58 4.14
N TRP A 59 -1.97 4.05 5.35
CA TRP A 59 -0.90 4.07 6.34
C TRP A 59 0.31 3.24 5.92
N ALA A 60 0.07 2.07 5.33
CA ALA A 60 1.16 1.23 4.81
C ALA A 60 1.99 1.99 3.76
N LEU A 61 1.34 2.67 2.81
CA LEU A 61 2.03 3.43 1.78
C LEU A 61 2.79 4.64 2.36
N ILE A 62 2.17 5.38 3.26
CA ILE A 62 2.79 6.54 3.91
C ILE A 62 4.06 6.11 4.65
N VAL A 63 3.95 5.11 5.52
CA VAL A 63 5.09 4.66 6.34
C VAL A 63 6.14 3.96 5.49
N ALA A 64 5.75 3.21 4.46
CA ALA A 64 6.69 2.60 3.51
C ALA A 64 7.55 3.67 2.83
N ARG A 65 6.95 4.78 2.44
CA ARG A 65 7.65 5.90 1.80
C ARG A 65 8.55 6.63 2.79
N LEU A 66 8.02 6.96 3.96
CA LEU A 66 8.80 7.63 5.01
C LEU A 66 9.97 6.77 5.49
N PHE A 67 9.75 5.48 5.68
CA PHE A 67 10.80 4.55 6.09
C PHE A 67 11.91 4.48 5.04
N HIS A 68 11.56 4.39 3.76
CA HIS A 68 12.54 4.41 2.68
C HIS A 68 13.33 5.72 2.69
N ALA A 69 12.64 6.85 2.81
CA ALA A 69 13.27 8.17 2.82
C ALA A 69 14.27 8.35 3.95
N PHE A 70 13.89 7.98 5.17
CA PHE A 70 14.70 8.26 6.35
C PHE A 70 15.73 7.18 6.68
N VAL A 71 15.49 5.95 6.30
CA VAL A 71 16.38 4.83 6.64
C VAL A 71 17.35 4.51 5.50
N TYR A 72 16.85 4.47 4.26
CA TYR A 72 17.67 4.06 3.12
C TYR A 72 18.41 5.21 2.43
N GLU A 73 17.77 6.36 2.29
CA GLU A 73 18.31 7.49 1.55
C GLU A 73 18.13 8.84 2.28
N PRO A 74 18.57 8.97 3.55
CA PRO A 74 18.30 10.18 4.31
C PRO A 74 18.93 11.43 3.68
N ALA A 75 20.14 11.33 3.12
CA ALA A 75 20.83 12.46 2.53
C ALA A 75 20.12 13.02 1.29
N ALA A 76 19.60 12.14 0.42
CA ALA A 76 18.87 12.53 -0.79
C ALA A 76 17.58 13.27 -0.45
N TYR A 77 16.85 12.81 0.55
CA TYR A 77 15.58 13.43 0.96
C TYR A 77 15.77 14.69 1.83
N LEU A 78 16.88 14.80 2.53
CA LEU A 78 17.24 16.05 3.20
C LEU A 78 17.61 17.16 2.21
N ALA A 79 18.23 16.80 1.09
CA ALA A 79 18.55 17.75 0.02
C ALA A 79 17.29 18.20 -0.74
N ASP A 80 16.30 17.31 -0.91
CA ASP A 80 15.04 17.60 -1.57
C ASP A 80 13.86 16.94 -0.81
N PRO A 81 13.31 17.61 0.22
CA PRO A 81 12.22 17.07 1.03
C PRO A 81 10.93 16.78 0.23
N MET A 82 10.73 17.51 -0.87
CA MET A 82 9.55 17.30 -1.74
C MET A 82 9.60 15.96 -2.48
N ALA A 83 10.77 15.33 -2.56
CA ALA A 83 10.93 14.01 -3.15
C ALA A 83 10.11 12.93 -2.42
N VAL A 84 9.82 13.11 -1.13
CA VAL A 84 8.97 12.20 -0.35
C VAL A 84 7.57 12.10 -0.97
N LEU A 85 7.05 13.19 -1.49
CA LEU A 85 5.72 13.24 -2.11
C LEU A 85 5.68 12.63 -3.52
N ARG A 86 6.84 12.45 -4.14
CA ARG A 86 6.96 11.86 -5.49
C ARG A 86 6.97 10.34 -5.44
N VAL A 87 5.84 9.76 -5.03
CA VAL A 87 5.69 8.30 -4.89
C VAL A 87 5.80 7.54 -6.22
N TRP A 88 5.56 8.21 -7.33
CA TRP A 88 5.65 7.64 -8.68
C TRP A 88 7.09 7.38 -9.15
N GLU A 89 8.07 7.94 -8.48
CA GLU A 89 9.49 7.69 -8.76
C GLU A 89 10.00 6.37 -8.16
N GLY A 90 9.16 5.68 -7.40
CA GLY A 90 9.51 4.47 -6.70
C GLY A 90 10.15 4.74 -5.34
N GLY A 91 10.81 3.74 -4.78
CA GLY A 91 11.45 3.86 -3.48
C GLY A 91 10.46 3.70 -2.33
N MET A 92 10.02 2.48 -2.11
CA MET A 92 9.16 2.10 -0.99
C MET A 92 9.77 0.92 -0.24
N SER A 93 9.74 0.98 1.08
CA SER A 93 10.25 -0.09 1.93
C SER A 93 9.13 -1.05 2.32
N SER A 94 9.34 -2.35 2.10
CA SER A 94 8.41 -3.38 2.58
C SER A 94 8.35 -3.41 4.11
N TYR A 95 9.45 -3.20 4.80
CA TYR A 95 9.47 -3.10 6.27
C TYR A 95 8.58 -1.94 6.76
N GLY A 96 8.73 -0.77 6.14
CA GLY A 96 7.87 0.37 6.41
C GLY A 96 6.42 0.09 6.10
N GLY A 97 6.15 -0.65 5.02
CA GLY A 97 4.80 -1.08 4.64
C GLY A 97 4.14 -1.95 5.70
N PHE A 98 4.85 -2.93 6.24
CA PHE A 98 4.33 -3.78 7.32
C PHE A 98 4.08 -3.00 8.61
N ILE A 99 5.01 -2.13 8.99
CA ILE A 99 4.85 -1.26 10.17
C ILE A 99 3.64 -0.33 9.99
N GLY A 100 3.53 0.29 8.84
CA GLY A 100 2.43 1.19 8.50
C GLY A 100 1.08 0.47 8.48
N ALA A 101 1.02 -0.74 7.92
CA ALA A 101 -0.18 -1.57 7.93
C ALA A 101 -0.62 -1.90 9.34
N ALA A 102 0.32 -2.27 10.23
CA ALA A 102 0.02 -2.55 11.64
C ALA A 102 -0.53 -1.29 12.34
N ILE A 103 0.11 -0.14 12.15
CA ILE A 103 -0.35 1.13 12.73
C ILE A 103 -1.74 1.49 12.22
N GLY A 104 -1.97 1.41 10.90
CA GLY A 104 -3.25 1.73 10.28
C GLY A 104 -4.37 0.80 10.78
N ALA A 105 -4.12 -0.50 10.78
CA ALA A 105 -5.09 -1.49 11.21
C ALA A 105 -5.47 -1.32 12.68
N LEU A 106 -4.49 -1.16 13.56
CA LEU A 106 -4.74 -0.98 14.99
C LEU A 106 -5.43 0.35 15.30
N SER A 107 -5.02 1.45 14.64
CA SER A 107 -5.64 2.75 14.83
C SER A 107 -7.10 2.75 14.38
N PHE A 108 -7.41 2.13 13.26
CA PHE A 108 -8.78 2.00 12.77
C PHE A 108 -9.63 1.14 13.70
N ALA A 109 -9.11 -0.01 14.13
CA ALA A 109 -9.82 -0.91 15.05
C ALA A 109 -10.18 -0.22 16.37
N ARG A 110 -9.25 0.56 16.92
CA ARG A 110 -9.49 1.35 18.14
C ARG A 110 -10.50 2.47 17.92
N SER A 111 -10.35 3.20 16.83
CA SER A 111 -11.22 4.34 16.49
C SER A 111 -12.67 3.92 16.25
N ARG A 112 -12.87 2.81 15.57
CA ARG A 112 -14.20 2.29 15.21
C ARG A 112 -14.73 1.23 16.17
N ARG A 113 -13.92 0.81 17.16
CA ARG A 113 -14.27 -0.22 18.14
C ARG A 113 -14.71 -1.53 17.50
N ILE A 114 -14.05 -1.91 16.40
CA ILE A 114 -14.32 -3.18 15.71
C ILE A 114 -13.45 -4.31 16.28
N ALA A 115 -13.91 -5.53 16.06
CA ALA A 115 -13.11 -6.72 16.37
C ALA A 115 -11.98 -6.86 15.34
N PHE A 116 -10.78 -6.41 15.70
CA PHE A 116 -9.61 -6.40 14.82
C PHE A 116 -9.34 -7.78 14.19
N LEU A 117 -9.36 -8.84 15.00
CA LEU A 117 -9.05 -10.19 14.51
C LEU A 117 -10.08 -10.69 13.49
N ALA A 118 -11.35 -10.30 13.62
CA ALA A 118 -12.38 -10.71 12.67
C ALA A 118 -12.14 -10.13 11.28
N TYR A 119 -11.68 -8.88 11.17
CA TYR A 119 -11.42 -8.22 9.89
C TYR A 119 -10.00 -8.48 9.35
N ALA A 120 -9.04 -8.75 10.21
CA ALA A 120 -7.66 -9.05 9.83
C ALA A 120 -7.47 -10.52 9.42
N ASP A 121 -8.37 -11.39 9.81
CA ASP A 121 -8.31 -12.83 9.50
C ASP A 121 -8.62 -13.11 7.98
#